data_58604771872e44729df8d9494a36c7b3
#
_entry.id   58604771872e44729df8d9494a36c7b3
#
_cell.length_a   1.000
_cell.length_b   1.000
_cell.length_c   1.000
_cell.angle_alpha   90.00
_cell.angle_beta   90.00
_cell.angle_gamma   90.00
#
_symmetry.space_group_name_H-M   'P 1'
#
loop_
_entity.id
_entity.type
_entity.pdbx_description
1 polymer ?
#
loop_
_entity_poly.entity_id
_entity_poly.type
_entity_poly.pdbx_seq_one_letter_code
_entity_poly.pdbx_strand_id
1 'polypeptide(L)' 'MAVTEQIKEHMDVISSDRKTVGKVDHLEGTDKIKLTRQSSPDGQHHHFIPVSWVDHVDQHVHLNKSGADVTSHWQHGRQ' A
#
# COMPACT_ATOMS: atom_id res chain seq x y z
N MET A 1 -12.34 -2.72 -15.04
CA MET A 1 -11.64 -1.45 -14.88
C MET A 1 -10.58 -1.60 -13.82
N ALA A 2 -9.35 -1.19 -14.14
CA ALA A 2 -8.24 -1.43 -13.24
C ALA A 2 -8.21 -0.37 -12.15
N VAL A 3 -8.22 -0.81 -10.87
CA VAL A 3 -8.11 0.13 -9.75
C VAL A 3 -6.76 0.86 -9.76
N THR A 4 -5.77 0.30 -10.46
CA THR A 4 -4.45 0.93 -10.54
C THR A 4 -4.51 2.32 -11.14
N GLU A 5 -5.47 2.59 -12.01
CA GLU A 5 -5.62 3.91 -12.60
C GLU A 5 -6.06 4.96 -11.60
N GLN A 6 -6.60 4.54 -10.48
CA GLN A 6 -7.08 5.42 -9.43
C GLN A 6 -6.05 5.62 -8.32
N ILE A 7 -5.01 4.81 -8.30
CA ILE A 7 -3.97 4.89 -7.28
C ILE A 7 -2.93 5.90 -7.72
N LYS A 8 -2.69 6.89 -6.89
CA LYS A 8 -1.79 7.99 -7.19
C LYS A 8 -0.70 8.09 -6.14
N GLU A 9 0.40 8.72 -6.53
CA GLU A 9 1.52 8.94 -5.61
C GLU A 9 1.08 9.74 -4.41
N HIS A 10 1.62 9.38 -3.27
CA HIS A 10 1.40 10.04 -1.98
C HIS A 10 -0.02 9.86 -1.44
N MET A 11 -0.82 9.00 -2.07
CA MET A 11 -2.14 8.67 -1.57
C MET A 11 -1.99 7.79 -0.33
N ASP A 12 -2.79 8.05 0.69
CA ASP A 12 -2.75 7.24 1.91
C ASP A 12 -3.28 5.84 1.63
N VAL A 13 -2.68 4.85 2.28
CA VAL A 13 -3.13 3.46 2.21
C VAL A 13 -3.71 3.10 3.56
N ILE A 14 -4.97 2.70 3.58
CA ILE A 14 -5.73 2.48 4.80
C ILE A 14 -6.18 1.03 4.84
N SER A 15 -5.93 0.38 5.96
CA SER A 15 -6.32 -1.01 6.16
C SER A 15 -7.81 -1.13 6.39
N SER A 16 -8.31 -2.38 6.40
CA SER A 16 -9.74 -2.62 6.61
C SER A 16 -10.22 -2.19 7.99
N ASP A 17 -9.33 -2.10 8.96
CA ASP A 17 -9.67 -1.62 10.29
C ASP A 17 -9.44 -0.11 10.43
N ARG A 18 -9.30 0.58 9.31
CA ARG A 18 -9.22 2.04 9.22
C ARG A 18 -7.98 2.63 9.82
N LYS A 19 -6.88 1.89 9.74
CA LYS A 19 -5.58 2.39 10.18
C LYS A 19 -4.74 2.71 8.95
N THR A 20 -4.05 3.83 8.99
CA THR A 20 -3.13 4.19 7.92
C THR A 20 -1.90 3.31 8.02
N VAL A 21 -1.66 2.50 6.99
CA VAL A 21 -0.49 1.62 6.96
C VAL A 21 0.67 2.23 6.20
N GLY A 22 0.41 3.29 5.42
CA GLY A 22 1.49 3.96 4.71
C GLY A 22 0.96 4.85 3.62
N LYS A 23 1.86 5.27 2.75
CA LYS A 23 1.54 6.09 1.59
C LYS A 23 2.12 5.45 0.35
N VAL A 24 1.44 5.65 -0.76
CA VAL A 24 1.91 5.15 -2.05
C VAL A 24 3.12 5.95 -2.49
N ASP A 25 4.22 5.26 -2.79
CA ASP A 25 5.34 5.89 -3.48
C ASP A 25 5.04 5.93 -4.99
N HIS A 26 4.81 4.76 -5.56
CA HIS A 26 4.32 4.65 -6.93
C HIS A 26 3.90 3.19 -7.16
N LEU A 27 3.35 2.93 -8.33
CA LEU A 27 3.01 1.58 -8.72
C LEU A 27 4.25 0.90 -9.30
N GLU A 28 4.46 -0.34 -8.90
CA GLU A 28 5.56 -1.13 -9.40
C GLU A 28 4.96 -2.17 -10.34
N GLY A 29 5.17 -1.98 -11.63
CA GLY A 29 4.50 -2.80 -12.62
C GLY A 29 3.01 -2.52 -12.63
N THR A 30 2.20 -3.55 -12.83
CA THR A 30 0.75 -3.41 -12.90
C THR A 30 0.03 -4.07 -11.74
N ASP A 31 0.76 -4.72 -10.83
CA ASP A 31 0.13 -5.56 -9.81
C ASP A 31 0.66 -5.29 -8.40
N LYS A 32 1.58 -4.36 -8.23
CA LYS A 32 2.16 -4.07 -6.91
C LYS A 32 2.16 -2.58 -6.64
N ILE A 33 1.94 -2.26 -5.38
CA ILE A 33 2.02 -0.89 -4.88
C ILE A 33 3.27 -0.78 -4.03
N LYS A 34 4.16 0.13 -4.40
CA LYS A 34 5.34 0.41 -3.61
C LYS A 34 5.01 1.51 -2.61
N LEU A 35 5.25 1.23 -1.35
CA LEU A 35 5.00 2.20 -0.28
C LEU A 35 6.26 3.02 -0.03
N THR A 36 6.08 4.23 0.49
CA THR A 36 7.21 5.10 0.79
C THR A 36 8.02 4.50 1.93
N ARG A 37 9.30 4.87 2.01
CA ARG A 37 10.15 4.41 3.11
C ARG A 37 9.63 4.86 4.47
N GLN A 38 9.03 6.03 4.51
CA GLN A 38 8.46 6.55 5.75
C GLN A 38 7.32 5.69 6.26
N SER A 39 6.75 4.85 5.41
CA SER A 39 5.67 3.95 5.81
C SER A 39 6.16 2.75 6.61
N SER A 40 7.47 2.44 6.55
CA SER A 40 7.96 1.30 7.29
C SER A 40 8.23 1.69 8.73
N PRO A 41 8.19 0.72 9.67
CA PRO A 41 8.43 1.02 11.07
C PRO A 41 9.81 1.60 11.33
N ASP A 42 10.82 1.25 10.53
CA ASP A 42 12.17 1.75 10.73
C ASP A 42 12.48 2.95 9.82
N GLY A 43 11.54 3.32 8.94
CA GLY A 43 11.72 4.45 8.05
C GLY A 43 12.79 4.27 6.99
N GLN A 44 13.27 3.06 6.75
CA GLN A 44 14.41 2.85 5.87
C GLN A 44 14.12 1.94 4.69
N HIS A 45 13.02 1.22 4.71
CA HIS A 45 12.74 0.24 3.67
C HIS A 45 11.42 0.54 3.00
N HIS A 46 11.39 0.34 1.68
CA HIS A 46 10.13 0.31 0.96
C HIS A 46 9.46 -1.03 1.18
N HIS A 47 8.14 -1.02 1.24
CA HIS A 47 7.37 -2.24 1.28
C HIS A 47 6.45 -2.28 0.08
N PHE A 48 6.10 -3.48 -0.34
CA PHE A 48 5.25 -3.69 -1.50
C PHE A 48 4.02 -4.47 -1.07
N ILE A 49 2.88 -4.07 -1.58
CA ILE A 49 1.63 -4.80 -1.37
C ILE A 49 1.02 -5.09 -2.73
N PRO A 50 0.38 -6.26 -2.88
CA PRO A 50 -0.26 -6.57 -4.16
C PRO A 50 -1.54 -5.75 -4.34
N VAL A 51 -1.82 -5.38 -5.57
CA VAL A 51 -3.05 -4.66 -5.90
C VAL A 51 -4.28 -5.50 -5.52
N SER A 52 -4.14 -6.83 -5.49
CA SER A 52 -5.24 -7.70 -5.12
C SER A 52 -5.73 -7.48 -3.70
N TRP A 53 -4.93 -6.83 -2.85
CA TRP A 53 -5.36 -6.49 -1.49
C TRP A 53 -6.26 -5.25 -1.45
N VAL A 54 -6.37 -4.53 -2.55
CA VAL A 54 -7.15 -3.29 -2.60
C VAL A 54 -8.63 -3.63 -2.70
N ASP A 55 -9.42 -3.11 -1.76
CA ASP A 55 -10.86 -3.26 -1.78
C ASP A 55 -11.46 -2.22 -2.73
N HIS A 56 -11.10 -0.97 -2.52
CA HIS A 56 -11.54 0.10 -3.40
C HIS A 56 -10.62 1.30 -3.22
N VAL A 57 -10.72 2.26 -4.14
CA VAL A 57 -9.95 3.50 -4.09
C VAL A 57 -10.92 4.66 -4.20
N ASP A 58 -10.82 5.59 -3.28
CA ASP A 58 -11.53 6.86 -3.37
C ASP A 58 -10.50 7.98 -3.21
N GLN A 59 -10.50 8.71 -2.12
CA GLN A 59 -9.42 9.64 -1.81
C GLN A 59 -8.21 8.92 -1.22
N HIS A 60 -8.40 7.67 -0.83
CA HIS A 60 -7.37 6.83 -0.23
C HIS A 60 -7.47 5.44 -0.83
N VAL A 61 -6.39 4.68 -0.71
CA VAL A 61 -6.41 3.27 -1.08
C VAL A 61 -6.91 2.48 0.12
N HIS A 62 -8.04 1.81 -0.05
CA HIS A 62 -8.65 1.02 1.02
C HIS A 62 -8.36 -0.46 0.78
N LEU A 63 -7.77 -1.11 1.76
CA LEU A 63 -7.38 -2.51 1.66
C LEU A 63 -8.44 -3.41 2.27
N ASN A 64 -8.42 -4.67 1.87
CA ASN A 64 -9.34 -5.67 2.42
C ASN A 64 -8.69 -6.47 3.55
N LYS A 65 -7.56 -6.01 4.06
CA LYS A 65 -6.83 -6.67 5.14
C LYS A 65 -6.60 -5.68 6.27
N SER A 66 -6.52 -6.21 7.49
CA SER A 66 -6.24 -5.39 8.66
C SER A 66 -4.80 -4.88 8.61
N GLY A 67 -4.51 -3.85 9.40
CA GLY A 67 -3.14 -3.34 9.48
C GLY A 67 -2.15 -4.41 9.92
N ALA A 68 -2.55 -5.24 10.88
CA ALA A 68 -1.68 -6.32 11.35
C ALA A 68 -1.41 -7.33 10.23
N ASP A 69 -2.42 -7.67 9.44
CA ASP A 69 -2.24 -8.58 8.32
C ASP A 69 -1.31 -7.98 7.28
N VAL A 70 -1.50 -6.70 6.97
CA VAL A 70 -0.67 -6.03 5.97
C VAL A 70 0.79 -6.06 6.40
N THR A 71 1.08 -5.66 7.64
CA THR A 71 2.46 -5.57 8.09
C THR A 71 3.08 -6.94 8.31
N SER A 72 2.27 -7.98 8.46
CA SER A 72 2.80 -9.34 8.60
C SER A 72 3.13 -9.97 7.26
N HIS A 73 2.51 -9.52 6.17
CA HIS A 73 2.60 -10.20 4.89
C HIS A 73 3.15 -9.34 3.76
N TRP A 74 3.34 -8.06 3.97
CA TRP A 74 3.87 -7.23 2.90
C TRP A 74 5.31 -7.60 2.60
N GLN A 75 5.74 -7.33 1.38
CA GLN A 75 7.08 -7.65 0.94
C GLN A 75 8.02 -6.50 1.22
N HIS A 76 9.23 -6.82 1.66
CA HIS A 76 10.25 -5.82 1.84
C HIS A 76 10.90 -5.50 0.51
N GLY A 77 11.01 -4.22 0.22
CA GLY A 77 11.73 -3.79 -0.95
C GLY A 77 13.23 -3.79 -0.67
N ARG A 78 13.99 -4.00 -1.72
CA ARG A 78 15.44 -3.86 -1.64
C ARG A 78 15.85 -2.51 -2.17
N GLN A 79 16.91 -2.00 -1.58
CA GLN A 79 17.49 -0.75 -2.04
C GLN A 79 18.20 -0.90 -3.35
#